data_6d7962633abfdb244a13388a6171278e
#
_entry.id   6d7962633abfdb244a13388a6171278e
#
_cell.length_a   1.000
_cell.length_b   1.000
_cell.length_c   1.000
_cell.angle_alpha   90.00
_cell.angle_beta   90.00
_cell.angle_gamma   90.00
#
_symmetry.space_group_name_H-M   'P 1'
#
loop_
_entity.id
_entity.type
_entity.pdbx_description
1 polymer ?
#
loop_
_entity_poly.entity_id
_entity_poly.type
_entity_poly.pdbx_seq_one_letter_code
_entity_poly.pdbx_strand_id
1 'polypeptide(L)'
;MSDSMIRDISLSDNGEQRIRWVAKFMPALNALREEFIKDQTFKGKTIVMSIHLEAKTAYLALTLKAAGANVICTGSNPLSTQDPIAAALVKNGITVYAWHGCTDDEYTMFLNKALDHMPDIIIDDGGDLVHLLHTTRADARKNLIGGSEETTTGVYRLKILEKNHELKFPMIAVNDSYCKYLFDNRYGTGQSAWDGIIRSTNLTVTGKTVVIAGYGWCGKGV
;
A
#
# COMPACT_ATOMS: atom_id res chain seq x y z
N MET A 1 -24.36 1.50 4.73
CA MET A 1 -23.13 2.29 4.93
C MET A 1 -21.98 1.29 4.92
N SER A 2 -20.85 1.61 4.32
CA SER A 2 -19.69 0.71 4.34
C SER A 2 -19.23 0.51 5.79
N ASP A 3 -18.76 -0.69 6.14
CA ASP A 3 -18.18 -1.04 7.45
C ASP A 3 -16.79 -0.38 7.67
N SER A 4 -16.56 0.77 7.04
CA SER A 4 -15.28 1.47 7.09
C SER A 4 -15.01 2.13 8.42
N MET A 5 -13.76 2.12 8.85
CA MET A 5 -13.26 2.81 10.05
C MET A 5 -12.17 3.80 9.62
N ILE A 6 -12.51 5.08 9.62
CA ILE A 6 -11.63 6.19 9.24
C ILE A 6 -11.77 7.33 10.23
N ARG A 7 -10.83 8.29 10.21
CA ARG A 7 -10.82 9.42 11.14
C ARG A 7 -12.02 10.36 10.93
N ASP A 8 -12.21 10.84 9.69
CA ASP A 8 -13.21 11.87 9.39
C ASP A 8 -13.55 11.87 7.88
N ILE A 9 -14.80 11.60 7.57
CA ILE A 9 -15.30 11.57 6.17
C ILE A 9 -15.36 12.95 5.54
N SER A 10 -15.45 14.02 6.32
CA SER A 10 -15.52 15.40 5.82
C SER A 10 -14.25 15.83 5.07
N LEU A 11 -13.13 15.13 5.26
CA LEU A 11 -11.86 15.37 4.60
C LEU A 11 -11.83 14.86 3.14
N SER A 12 -12.88 14.19 2.67
CA SER A 12 -12.91 13.48 1.39
C SER A 12 -12.64 14.37 0.17
N ASP A 13 -13.13 15.60 0.15
CA ASP A 13 -12.94 16.51 -1.00
C ASP A 13 -11.47 16.88 -1.21
N ASN A 14 -10.73 17.07 -0.13
CA ASN A 14 -9.27 17.30 -0.18
C ASN A 14 -8.54 16.06 -0.71
N GLY A 15 -8.93 14.87 -0.25
CA GLY A 15 -8.37 13.61 -0.73
C GLY A 15 -8.62 13.40 -2.23
N GLU A 16 -9.84 13.65 -2.69
CA GLU A 16 -10.19 13.54 -4.13
C GLU A 16 -9.35 14.49 -5.01
N GLN A 17 -9.09 15.72 -4.54
CA GLN A 17 -8.23 16.66 -5.26
C GLN A 17 -6.82 16.12 -5.42
N ARG A 18 -6.25 15.54 -4.34
CA ARG A 18 -4.90 14.94 -4.36
C ARG A 18 -4.84 13.74 -5.29
N ILE A 19 -5.83 12.85 -5.25
CA ILE A 19 -5.90 11.68 -6.14
C ILE A 19 -6.00 12.13 -7.61
N ARG A 20 -6.86 13.10 -7.93
CA ARG A 20 -6.97 13.65 -9.29
C ARG A 20 -5.67 14.30 -9.77
N TRP A 21 -4.92 14.92 -8.86
CA TRP A 21 -3.62 15.49 -9.19
C TRP A 21 -2.61 14.41 -9.62
N VAL A 22 -2.39 13.40 -8.77
CA VAL A 22 -1.38 12.36 -9.05
C VAL A 22 -1.75 11.50 -10.26
N ALA A 23 -3.02 11.26 -10.52
CA ALA A 23 -3.49 10.51 -11.69
C ALA A 23 -2.93 11.05 -13.01
N LYS A 24 -2.70 12.37 -13.11
CA LYS A 24 -2.11 13.00 -14.29
C LYS A 24 -0.64 12.59 -14.52
N PHE A 25 0.04 12.11 -13.48
CA PHE A 25 1.46 11.75 -13.50
C PHE A 25 1.70 10.25 -13.43
N MET A 26 0.67 9.44 -13.69
CA MET A 26 0.73 7.98 -13.66
C MET A 26 0.34 7.37 -15.02
N PRO A 27 1.08 7.68 -16.11
CA PRO A 27 0.67 7.31 -17.47
C PRO A 27 0.61 5.79 -17.68
N ALA A 28 1.51 5.02 -17.06
CA ALA A 28 1.47 3.55 -17.15
C ALA A 28 0.20 2.99 -16.51
N LEU A 29 -0.17 3.46 -15.31
CA LEU A 29 -1.39 3.03 -14.65
C LEU A 29 -2.65 3.49 -15.41
N ASN A 30 -2.60 4.68 -16.05
CA ASN A 30 -3.71 5.16 -16.87
C ASN A 30 -3.97 4.23 -18.07
N ALA A 31 -2.90 3.79 -18.75
CA ALA A 31 -3.02 2.83 -19.86
C ALA A 31 -3.59 1.48 -19.40
N LEU A 32 -3.06 0.93 -18.30
CA LEU A 32 -3.56 -0.31 -17.70
C LEU A 32 -5.01 -0.16 -17.23
N ARG A 33 -5.38 1.00 -16.70
CA ARG A 33 -6.74 1.28 -16.25
C ARG A 33 -7.77 1.15 -17.38
N GLU A 34 -7.46 1.69 -18.56
CA GLU A 34 -8.35 1.59 -19.73
C GLU A 34 -8.57 0.13 -20.14
N GLU A 35 -7.49 -0.65 -20.18
CA GLU A 35 -7.52 -2.09 -20.50
C GLU A 35 -8.32 -2.87 -19.45
N PHE A 36 -8.01 -2.70 -18.17
CA PHE A 36 -8.67 -3.42 -17.08
C PHE A 36 -10.15 -3.12 -16.96
N ILE A 37 -10.57 -1.86 -17.22
CA ILE A 37 -11.98 -1.49 -17.24
C ILE A 37 -12.71 -2.15 -18.42
N LYS A 38 -12.09 -2.13 -19.59
CA LYS A 38 -12.67 -2.75 -20.80
C LYS A 38 -12.89 -4.25 -20.60
N ASP A 39 -11.90 -4.93 -20.06
CA ASP A 39 -11.91 -6.40 -19.91
C ASP A 39 -12.57 -6.86 -18.61
N GLN A 40 -12.90 -5.92 -17.70
CA GLN A 40 -13.41 -6.22 -16.35
C GLN A 40 -12.54 -7.27 -15.63
N THR A 41 -11.21 -7.08 -15.70
CA THR A 41 -10.18 -8.05 -15.33
C THR A 41 -10.35 -8.61 -13.92
N PHE A 42 -10.83 -7.79 -12.98
CA PHE A 42 -11.00 -8.19 -11.57
C PHE A 42 -12.46 -8.39 -11.16
N LYS A 43 -13.36 -8.59 -12.14
CA LYS A 43 -14.78 -8.78 -11.84
C LYS A 43 -15.01 -9.95 -10.87
N GLY A 44 -15.70 -9.64 -9.77
CA GLY A 44 -16.04 -10.61 -8.74
C GLY A 44 -14.88 -11.02 -7.83
N LYS A 45 -13.72 -10.37 -7.94
CA LYS A 45 -12.59 -10.60 -7.06
C LYS A 45 -12.58 -9.64 -5.88
N THR A 46 -12.26 -10.15 -4.71
CA THR A 46 -11.99 -9.36 -3.50
C THR A 46 -10.48 -9.14 -3.38
N ILE A 47 -10.06 -7.89 -3.34
CA ILE A 47 -8.66 -7.50 -3.21
C ILE A 47 -8.47 -6.74 -1.91
N VAL A 48 -7.62 -7.27 -1.02
CA VAL A 48 -7.20 -6.59 0.21
C VAL A 48 -5.84 -5.95 -0.01
N MET A 49 -5.74 -4.66 0.25
CA MET A 49 -4.52 -3.88 0.12
C MET A 49 -4.07 -3.38 1.49
N SER A 50 -2.86 -3.74 1.90
CA SER A 50 -2.15 -3.18 3.06
C SER A 50 -0.92 -2.45 2.58
N ILE A 51 -1.10 -1.18 2.20
CA ILE A 51 -0.05 -0.30 1.63
C ILE A 51 -0.19 1.09 2.26
N HIS A 52 0.83 1.92 2.17
CA HIS A 52 0.75 3.31 2.59
C HIS A 52 -0.42 4.03 1.89
N LEU A 53 -1.46 4.43 2.67
CA LEU A 53 -2.63 5.11 2.10
C LEU A 53 -2.32 6.57 1.79
N GLU A 54 -1.74 6.79 0.62
CA GLU A 54 -1.46 8.08 0.01
C GLU A 54 -2.11 8.15 -1.40
N ALA A 55 -1.98 9.27 -2.10
CA ALA A 55 -2.78 9.54 -3.29
C ALA A 55 -2.53 8.56 -4.46
N LYS A 56 -1.28 8.07 -4.65
CA LYS A 56 -0.96 7.12 -5.74
C LYS A 56 -1.55 5.75 -5.44
N THR A 57 -1.42 5.27 -4.20
CA THR A 57 -2.06 4.03 -3.73
C THR A 57 -3.58 4.10 -3.89
N ALA A 58 -4.19 5.23 -3.55
CA ALA A 58 -5.62 5.42 -3.72
C ALA A 58 -6.04 5.37 -5.20
N TYR A 59 -5.23 5.93 -6.09
CA TYR A 59 -5.52 5.85 -7.53
C TYR A 59 -5.43 4.41 -8.06
N LEU A 60 -4.48 3.61 -7.55
CA LEU A 60 -4.44 2.17 -7.83
C LEU A 60 -5.71 1.47 -7.33
N ALA A 61 -6.11 1.69 -6.09
CA ALA A 61 -7.32 1.10 -5.51
C ALA A 61 -8.58 1.43 -6.32
N LEU A 62 -8.73 2.70 -6.74
CA LEU A 62 -9.83 3.14 -7.62
C LEU A 62 -9.76 2.51 -9.01
N THR A 63 -8.56 2.23 -9.51
CA THR A 63 -8.36 1.52 -10.78
C THR A 63 -8.83 0.08 -10.69
N LEU A 64 -8.43 -0.65 -9.65
CA LEU A 64 -8.86 -2.02 -9.39
C LEU A 64 -10.37 -2.12 -9.21
N LYS A 65 -10.97 -1.18 -8.47
CA LYS A 65 -12.42 -1.09 -8.32
C LYS A 65 -13.13 -0.86 -9.66
N ALA A 66 -12.66 0.07 -10.46
CA ALA A 66 -13.23 0.34 -11.78
C ALA A 66 -13.13 -0.87 -12.72
N ALA A 67 -12.14 -1.72 -12.53
CA ALA A 67 -11.95 -2.99 -13.22
C ALA A 67 -12.80 -4.15 -12.66
N GLY A 68 -13.72 -3.87 -11.75
CA GLY A 68 -14.71 -4.80 -11.22
C GLY A 68 -14.39 -5.46 -9.89
N ALA A 69 -13.26 -5.10 -9.24
CA ALA A 69 -12.91 -5.64 -7.93
C ALA A 69 -13.76 -5.08 -6.79
N ASN A 70 -13.99 -5.90 -5.77
CA ASN A 70 -14.31 -5.45 -4.43
C ASN A 70 -13.00 -5.15 -3.70
N VAL A 71 -12.72 -3.86 -3.46
CA VAL A 71 -11.43 -3.42 -2.89
C VAL A 71 -11.59 -3.02 -1.43
N ILE A 72 -10.71 -3.55 -0.59
CA ILE A 72 -10.60 -3.22 0.83
C ILE A 72 -9.18 -2.69 1.07
N CYS A 73 -9.07 -1.54 1.71
CA CYS A 73 -7.78 -0.91 2.00
C CYS A 73 -7.53 -0.79 3.49
N THR A 74 -6.29 -1.05 3.87
CA THR A 74 -5.73 -0.70 5.18
C THR A 74 -4.33 -0.13 5.02
N GLY A 75 -3.78 0.52 6.05
CA GLY A 75 -2.40 0.99 6.03
C GLY A 75 -1.40 -0.12 6.30
N SER A 76 -0.17 0.02 5.81
CA SER A 76 0.97 -0.84 6.14
C SER A 76 1.85 -0.28 7.26
N ASN A 77 1.50 0.90 7.76
CA ASN A 77 2.23 1.56 8.85
C ASN A 77 1.30 2.52 9.59
N PRO A 78 1.33 2.56 10.95
CA PRO A 78 0.47 3.44 11.74
C PRO A 78 0.58 4.94 11.43
N LEU A 79 1.72 5.40 10.95
CA LEU A 79 2.01 6.83 10.72
C LEU A 79 1.87 7.27 9.26
N SER A 80 1.67 6.35 8.30
CA SER A 80 1.73 6.69 6.87
C SER A 80 0.39 7.01 6.24
N THR A 81 -0.72 6.63 6.87
CA THR A 81 -2.06 6.94 6.33
C THR A 81 -2.29 8.45 6.27
N GLN A 82 -2.79 8.92 5.14
CA GLN A 82 -3.29 10.28 4.97
C GLN A 82 -4.82 10.27 5.13
N ASP A 83 -5.34 10.80 6.22
CA ASP A 83 -6.78 10.78 6.54
C ASP A 83 -7.68 11.32 5.42
N PRO A 84 -7.32 12.40 4.69
CA PRO A 84 -8.10 12.84 3.53
C PRO A 84 -8.19 11.77 2.42
N ILE A 85 -7.14 10.98 2.23
CA ILE A 85 -7.12 9.91 1.23
C ILE A 85 -8.03 8.75 1.67
N ALA A 86 -7.95 8.33 2.92
CA ALA A 86 -8.85 7.32 3.48
C ALA A 86 -10.33 7.75 3.32
N ALA A 87 -10.64 9.01 3.63
CA ALA A 87 -11.98 9.59 3.45
C ALA A 87 -12.44 9.59 1.98
N ALA A 88 -11.56 9.98 1.05
CA ALA A 88 -11.87 9.97 -0.38
C ALA A 88 -12.14 8.55 -0.91
N LEU A 89 -11.40 7.54 -0.46
CA LEU A 89 -11.64 6.15 -0.83
C LEU A 89 -13.01 5.68 -0.35
N VAL A 90 -13.38 5.97 0.90
CA VAL A 90 -14.71 5.63 1.45
C VAL A 90 -15.83 6.33 0.69
N LYS A 91 -15.69 7.63 0.39
CA LYS A 91 -16.66 8.40 -0.42
C LYS A 91 -16.85 7.77 -1.81
N ASN A 92 -15.78 7.22 -2.38
CA ASN A 92 -15.82 6.50 -3.65
C ASN A 92 -16.21 5.01 -3.50
N GLY A 93 -16.71 4.59 -2.35
CA GLY A 93 -17.29 3.27 -2.09
C GLY A 93 -16.25 2.15 -2.00
N ILE A 94 -15.03 2.44 -1.54
CA ILE A 94 -14.02 1.47 -1.11
C ILE A 94 -14.14 1.32 0.41
N THR A 95 -14.03 0.10 0.91
CA THR A 95 -13.97 -0.16 2.35
C THR A 95 -12.56 0.14 2.86
N VAL A 96 -12.45 0.95 3.91
CA VAL A 96 -11.16 1.38 4.48
C VAL A 96 -11.14 1.20 5.98
N TYR A 97 -10.06 0.61 6.48
CA TYR A 97 -9.76 0.47 7.91
C TYR A 97 -8.40 1.11 8.18
N ALA A 98 -8.35 2.43 8.36
CA ALA A 98 -7.09 3.14 8.62
C ALA A 98 -7.32 4.58 9.07
N TRP A 99 -6.44 5.07 9.93
CA TRP A 99 -6.22 6.50 10.19
C TRP A 99 -4.77 6.77 10.59
N HIS A 100 -4.36 8.01 10.45
CA HIS A 100 -3.02 8.46 10.83
C HIS A 100 -2.83 8.40 12.35
N GLY A 101 -1.73 7.83 12.82
CA GLY A 101 -1.40 7.74 14.24
C GLY A 101 -2.29 6.76 15.00
N CYS A 102 -2.73 5.67 14.36
CA CYS A 102 -3.37 4.57 15.06
C CYS A 102 -2.35 3.88 16.00
N THR A 103 -2.86 3.28 17.08
CA THR A 103 -2.06 2.46 17.97
C THR A 103 -1.72 1.11 17.33
N ASP A 104 -0.78 0.35 17.89
CA ASP A 104 -0.44 -0.98 17.39
C ASP A 104 -1.62 -1.96 17.48
N ASP A 105 -2.44 -1.84 18.53
CA ASP A 105 -3.66 -2.64 18.68
C ASP A 105 -4.71 -2.29 17.61
N GLU A 106 -4.90 -1.01 17.33
CA GLU A 106 -5.79 -0.54 16.24
C GLU A 106 -5.27 -0.98 14.88
N TYR A 107 -3.96 -0.88 14.64
CA TYR A 107 -3.33 -1.36 13.41
C TYR A 107 -3.59 -2.86 13.20
N THR A 108 -3.34 -3.66 14.24
CA THR A 108 -3.61 -5.11 14.21
C THR A 108 -5.09 -5.40 13.97
N MET A 109 -5.99 -4.65 14.60
CA MET A 109 -7.43 -4.77 14.38
C MET A 109 -7.80 -4.46 12.92
N PHE A 110 -7.22 -3.42 12.30
CA PHE A 110 -7.48 -3.05 10.91
C PHE A 110 -7.07 -4.14 9.93
N LEU A 111 -5.89 -4.73 10.11
CA LEU A 111 -5.45 -5.87 9.31
C LEU A 111 -6.43 -7.04 9.41
N ASN A 112 -6.85 -7.37 10.62
CA ASN A 112 -7.81 -8.46 10.85
C ASN A 112 -9.18 -8.17 10.20
N LYS A 113 -9.71 -6.96 10.36
CA LYS A 113 -10.96 -6.54 9.70
C LYS A 113 -10.86 -6.58 8.17
N ALA A 114 -9.72 -6.19 7.61
CA ALA A 114 -9.51 -6.30 6.18
C ALA A 114 -9.53 -7.77 5.72
N LEU A 115 -8.93 -8.70 6.49
CA LEU A 115 -8.94 -10.14 6.20
C LEU A 115 -10.31 -10.80 6.42
N ASP A 116 -11.23 -10.22 7.20
CA ASP A 116 -12.61 -10.71 7.35
C ASP A 116 -13.37 -10.71 6.01
N HIS A 117 -12.92 -9.95 5.03
CA HIS A 117 -13.46 -9.94 3.67
C HIS A 117 -13.02 -11.14 2.80
N MET A 118 -12.21 -12.06 3.35
CA MET A 118 -11.81 -13.32 2.69
C MET A 118 -11.24 -13.08 1.28
N PRO A 119 -10.07 -12.45 1.14
CA PRO A 119 -9.53 -12.00 -0.15
C PRO A 119 -9.26 -13.12 -1.14
N ASP A 120 -9.48 -12.83 -2.43
CA ASP A 120 -8.93 -13.60 -3.55
C ASP A 120 -7.48 -13.20 -3.84
N ILE A 121 -7.14 -11.92 -3.65
CA ILE A 121 -5.82 -11.35 -3.92
C ILE A 121 -5.43 -10.41 -2.77
N ILE A 122 -4.16 -10.43 -2.40
CA ILE A 122 -3.59 -9.43 -1.48
C ILE A 122 -2.52 -8.59 -2.17
N ILE A 123 -2.44 -7.32 -1.77
CA ILE A 123 -1.32 -6.43 -2.09
C ILE A 123 -0.76 -5.98 -0.74
N ASP A 124 0.44 -6.44 -0.42
CA ASP A 124 1.06 -6.28 0.91
C ASP A 124 2.34 -5.43 0.81
N ASP A 125 2.66 -4.77 1.90
CA ASP A 125 3.85 -3.93 2.02
C ASP A 125 4.46 -4.14 3.42
N GLY A 126 5.47 -5.00 3.48
CA GLY A 126 6.15 -5.40 4.70
C GLY A 126 5.82 -6.82 5.15
N GLY A 127 4.82 -7.48 4.55
CA GLY A 127 4.48 -8.88 4.79
C GLY A 127 3.60 -9.11 6.02
N ASP A 128 2.86 -8.12 6.50
CA ASP A 128 2.03 -8.29 7.70
C ASP A 128 0.73 -9.04 7.39
N LEU A 129 0.09 -8.82 6.23
CA LEU A 129 -1.01 -9.67 5.78
C LEU A 129 -0.54 -11.11 5.55
N VAL A 130 0.62 -11.26 4.89
CA VAL A 130 1.23 -12.58 4.67
C VAL A 130 1.47 -13.28 6.00
N HIS A 131 2.02 -12.59 6.99
CA HIS A 131 2.27 -13.15 8.32
C HIS A 131 0.96 -13.64 8.98
N LEU A 132 -0.07 -12.81 9.02
CA LEU A 132 -1.36 -13.18 9.58
C LEU A 132 -1.97 -14.38 8.86
N LEU A 133 -1.91 -14.41 7.53
CA LEU A 133 -2.41 -15.51 6.71
C LEU A 133 -1.63 -16.82 6.90
N HIS A 134 -0.37 -16.77 7.35
CA HIS A 134 0.41 -17.98 7.68
C HIS A 134 0.27 -18.40 9.14
N THR A 135 -0.28 -17.55 10.00
CA THR A 135 -0.39 -17.78 11.45
C THR A 135 -1.85 -17.78 11.92
N THR A 136 -2.30 -16.67 12.49
CA THR A 136 -3.57 -16.56 13.21
C THR A 136 -4.81 -16.44 12.30
N ARG A 137 -4.63 -16.04 11.02
CA ARG A 137 -5.73 -15.87 10.05
C ARG A 137 -5.61 -16.83 8.86
N ALA A 138 -5.21 -18.06 9.14
CA ALA A 138 -5.17 -19.13 8.12
C ALA A 138 -6.56 -19.42 7.49
N ASP A 139 -7.63 -19.11 8.20
CA ASP A 139 -9.01 -19.18 7.72
C ASP A 139 -9.27 -18.30 6.50
N ALA A 140 -8.68 -17.11 6.47
CA ALA A 140 -8.86 -16.13 5.40
C ALA A 140 -8.17 -16.51 4.07
N ARG A 141 -7.37 -17.59 4.04
CA ARG A 141 -6.78 -18.12 2.81
C ARG A 141 -7.74 -18.90 1.92
N LYS A 142 -8.96 -19.17 2.37
CA LYS A 142 -9.88 -20.10 1.69
C LYS A 142 -10.06 -19.81 0.19
N ASN A 143 -10.11 -18.53 -0.19
CA ASN A 143 -10.33 -18.11 -1.57
C ASN A 143 -9.05 -17.52 -2.21
N LEU A 144 -7.94 -17.47 -1.46
CA LEU A 144 -6.75 -16.72 -1.86
C LEU A 144 -6.04 -17.40 -3.04
N ILE A 145 -5.91 -16.67 -4.13
CA ILE A 145 -5.17 -17.06 -5.34
C ILE A 145 -3.68 -16.75 -5.16
N GLY A 146 -3.37 -15.62 -4.53
CA GLY A 146 -2.00 -15.14 -4.32
C GLY A 146 -1.95 -13.65 -4.04
N GLY A 147 -0.77 -13.07 -4.16
CA GLY A 147 -0.60 -11.64 -3.93
C GLY A 147 0.69 -11.05 -4.48
N SER A 148 0.95 -9.81 -4.09
CA SER A 148 2.19 -9.10 -4.40
C SER A 148 2.74 -8.40 -3.16
N GLU A 149 4.08 -8.27 -3.12
CA GLU A 149 4.81 -7.63 -2.04
C GLU A 149 5.60 -6.43 -2.57
N GLU A 150 5.39 -5.30 -1.93
CA GLU A 150 5.91 -3.98 -2.32
C GLU A 150 7.38 -3.79 -1.92
N THR A 151 7.84 -4.34 -0.77
CA THR A 151 9.04 -3.84 -0.12
C THR A 151 10.08 -4.91 0.21
N THR A 152 11.34 -4.49 0.34
CA THR A 152 12.51 -5.36 0.58
C THR A 152 12.33 -6.27 1.80
N THR A 153 11.84 -5.74 2.92
CA THR A 153 11.66 -6.52 4.16
C THR A 153 10.59 -7.60 3.99
N GLY A 154 9.48 -7.30 3.32
CA GLY A 154 8.43 -8.26 3.03
C GLY A 154 8.93 -9.36 2.08
N VAL A 155 9.61 -8.99 0.98
CA VAL A 155 10.22 -9.98 0.06
C VAL A 155 11.22 -10.88 0.80
N TYR A 156 12.01 -10.34 1.75
CA TYR A 156 12.91 -11.14 2.55
C TYR A 156 12.16 -12.17 3.41
N ARG A 157 11.06 -11.78 4.04
CA ARG A 157 10.17 -12.69 4.79
C ARG A 157 9.60 -13.78 3.88
N LEU A 158 9.14 -13.43 2.66
CA LEU A 158 8.65 -14.40 1.68
C LEU A 158 9.71 -15.43 1.29
N LYS A 159 10.95 -14.98 1.02
CA LYS A 159 12.07 -15.86 0.68
C LYS A 159 12.42 -16.84 1.81
N ILE A 160 12.27 -16.43 3.09
CA ILE A 160 12.44 -17.33 4.23
C ILE A 160 11.33 -18.39 4.24
N LEU A 161 10.06 -18.00 4.09
CA LEU A 161 8.94 -18.94 4.03
C LEU A 161 9.08 -19.93 2.87
N GLU A 162 9.51 -19.45 1.70
CA GLU A 162 9.74 -20.30 0.52
C GLU A 162 10.86 -21.31 0.78
N LYS A 163 12.01 -20.84 1.30
CA LYS A 163 13.16 -21.69 1.64
C LYS A 163 12.81 -22.80 2.63
N ASN A 164 11.94 -22.50 3.58
CA ASN A 164 11.46 -23.45 4.59
C ASN A 164 10.30 -24.33 4.10
N HIS A 165 9.84 -24.16 2.85
CA HIS A 165 8.65 -24.84 2.30
C HIS A 165 7.35 -24.49 3.08
N GLU A 166 7.30 -23.32 3.69
CA GLU A 166 6.19 -22.83 4.51
C GLU A 166 5.28 -21.86 3.74
N LEU A 167 5.72 -21.29 2.60
CA LEU A 167 4.91 -20.39 1.79
C LEU A 167 3.72 -21.15 1.19
N LYS A 168 2.50 -20.76 1.57
CA LYS A 168 1.25 -21.51 1.28
C LYS A 168 0.50 -21.02 0.04
N PHE A 169 0.93 -19.90 -0.55
CA PHE A 169 0.32 -19.33 -1.74
C PHE A 169 1.37 -18.51 -2.52
N PRO A 170 1.19 -18.34 -3.84
CA PRO A 170 2.15 -17.60 -4.65
C PRO A 170 2.14 -16.11 -4.34
N MET A 171 3.34 -15.51 -4.31
CA MET A 171 3.53 -14.08 -4.13
C MET A 171 4.48 -13.52 -5.19
N ILE A 172 4.13 -12.37 -5.76
CA ILE A 172 4.98 -11.64 -6.71
C ILE A 172 5.84 -10.65 -5.94
N ALA A 173 7.17 -10.80 -6.05
CA ALA A 173 8.13 -9.88 -5.46
C ALA A 173 8.26 -8.60 -6.31
N VAL A 174 7.30 -7.69 -6.23
CA VAL A 174 7.28 -6.44 -7.01
C VAL A 174 8.50 -5.58 -6.69
N ASN A 175 8.94 -5.58 -5.43
CA ASN A 175 10.15 -4.85 -5.03
C ASN A 175 11.40 -5.25 -5.85
N ASP A 176 11.51 -6.50 -6.30
CA ASP A 176 12.69 -6.98 -7.00
C ASP A 176 12.66 -6.67 -8.52
N SER A 177 11.62 -6.01 -9.00
CA SER A 177 11.55 -5.48 -10.37
C SER A 177 12.54 -4.31 -10.54
N TYR A 178 13.30 -4.30 -11.63
CA TYR A 178 14.23 -3.21 -11.97
C TYR A 178 13.54 -1.84 -12.02
N CYS A 179 12.34 -1.78 -12.57
CA CYS A 179 11.56 -0.53 -12.64
C CYS A 179 11.01 -0.08 -11.27
N LYS A 180 11.09 -0.92 -10.22
CA LYS A 180 10.69 -0.56 -8.86
C LYS A 180 11.89 -0.13 -8.02
N TYR A 181 12.79 -1.03 -7.65
CA TYR A 181 13.81 -0.71 -6.64
C TYR A 181 14.90 0.25 -7.13
N LEU A 182 15.19 0.27 -8.44
CA LEU A 182 16.15 1.24 -9.00
C LEU A 182 15.62 2.68 -9.02
N PHE A 183 14.32 2.86 -8.92
CA PHE A 183 13.67 4.18 -8.98
C PHE A 183 13.02 4.54 -7.66
N ASP A 184 12.05 3.75 -7.19
CA ASP A 184 11.31 4.04 -5.97
C ASP A 184 12.22 3.98 -4.73
N ASN A 185 12.86 2.84 -4.47
CA ASN A 185 13.70 2.68 -3.28
C ASN A 185 14.88 3.65 -3.28
N ARG A 186 15.45 3.94 -4.45
CA ARG A 186 16.60 4.84 -4.57
C ARG A 186 16.17 6.30 -4.62
N TYR A 187 15.51 6.72 -5.68
CA TYR A 187 15.20 8.13 -5.91
C TYR A 187 13.97 8.60 -5.15
N GLY A 188 12.93 7.78 -5.07
CA GLY A 188 11.72 8.10 -4.31
C GLY A 188 12.03 8.26 -2.82
N THR A 189 12.75 7.32 -2.23
CA THR A 189 13.16 7.39 -0.81
C THR A 189 14.11 8.57 -0.57
N GLY A 190 15.11 8.78 -1.43
CA GLY A 190 16.06 9.88 -1.28
C GLY A 190 15.36 11.24 -1.30
N GLN A 191 14.51 11.48 -2.29
CA GLN A 191 13.72 12.71 -2.38
C GLN A 191 12.80 12.91 -1.18
N SER A 192 12.08 11.87 -0.78
CA SER A 192 11.14 11.96 0.35
C SER A 192 11.83 12.15 1.69
N ALA A 193 13.01 11.55 1.90
CA ALA A 193 13.81 11.77 3.10
C ALA A 193 14.20 13.24 3.25
N TRP A 194 14.72 13.85 2.16
CA TRP A 194 15.08 15.27 2.16
C TRP A 194 13.87 16.20 2.30
N ASP A 195 12.75 15.88 1.63
CA ASP A 195 11.51 16.64 1.79
C ASP A 195 11.04 16.63 3.25
N GLY A 196 11.06 15.46 3.90
CA GLY A 196 10.73 15.34 5.31
C GLY A 196 11.65 16.14 6.25
N ILE A 197 12.98 16.05 6.03
CA ILE A 197 13.97 16.80 6.82
C ILE A 197 13.78 18.31 6.66
N ILE A 198 13.66 18.78 5.43
CA ILE A 198 13.51 20.23 5.16
C ILE A 198 12.22 20.76 5.77
N ARG A 199 11.10 20.06 5.61
CA ARG A 199 9.80 20.47 6.17
C ARG A 199 9.80 20.48 7.68
N SER A 200 10.42 19.50 8.32
CA SER A 200 10.43 19.35 9.78
C SER A 200 11.37 20.35 10.48
N THR A 201 12.46 20.72 9.81
CA THR A 201 13.51 21.54 10.43
C THR A 201 13.54 22.98 9.91
N ASN A 202 12.99 23.25 8.75
CA ASN A 202 13.12 24.51 8.01
C ASN A 202 14.59 24.96 7.82
N LEU A 203 15.52 24.02 7.71
CA LEU A 203 16.94 24.28 7.51
C LEU A 203 17.36 24.08 6.06
N THR A 204 18.28 24.88 5.57
CA THR A 204 18.93 24.64 4.28
C THR A 204 19.88 23.45 4.36
N VAL A 205 19.92 22.65 3.33
CA VAL A 205 20.84 21.49 3.22
C VAL A 205 22.29 21.94 2.97
N THR A 206 22.44 23.05 2.26
CA THR A 206 23.75 23.61 1.90
C THR A 206 24.64 23.85 3.12
N GLY A 207 25.86 23.36 3.06
CA GLY A 207 26.86 23.50 4.12
C GLY A 207 26.66 22.58 5.32
N LYS A 208 25.73 21.62 5.27
CA LYS A 208 25.53 20.64 6.33
C LYS A 208 26.38 19.37 6.09
N THR A 209 26.84 18.78 7.19
CA THR A 209 27.41 17.44 7.16
C THR A 209 26.30 16.42 7.45
N VAL A 210 26.16 15.43 6.59
CA VAL A 210 25.14 14.39 6.72
C VAL A 210 25.82 13.04 6.87
N VAL A 211 25.36 12.26 7.86
CA VAL A 211 25.83 10.89 8.07
C VAL A 211 24.68 9.94 7.71
N ILE A 212 24.94 9.03 6.78
CA ILE A 212 23.98 8.02 6.33
C ILE A 212 24.43 6.67 6.88
N ALA A 213 23.64 6.08 7.78
CA ALA A 213 23.89 4.76 8.34
C ALA A 213 23.32 3.68 7.41
N GLY A 214 24.17 3.08 6.58
CA GLY A 214 23.81 2.08 5.59
C GLY A 214 23.99 2.56 4.15
N TYR A 215 24.24 1.61 3.22
CA TYR A 215 24.50 1.90 1.81
C TYR A 215 23.73 0.94 0.89
N GLY A 216 22.48 0.64 1.27
CA GLY A 216 21.50 -0.05 0.44
C GLY A 216 20.89 0.90 -0.60
N TRP A 217 19.86 0.46 -1.31
CA TRP A 217 19.23 1.28 -2.36
C TRP A 217 18.69 2.61 -1.83
N CYS A 218 18.05 2.61 -0.67
CA CYS A 218 17.56 3.84 -0.03
C CYS A 218 18.71 4.78 0.38
N GLY A 219 19.73 4.26 1.08
CA GLY A 219 20.88 5.06 1.49
C GLY A 219 21.69 5.61 0.33
N LYS A 220 21.74 4.92 -0.81
CA LYS A 220 22.35 5.45 -2.06
C LYS A 220 21.57 6.61 -2.66
N GLY A 221 20.27 6.66 -2.40
CA GLY A 221 19.39 7.73 -2.88
C GLY A 221 19.51 9.00 -2.05
N VAL A 222 19.61 8.85 -0.72
CA VAL A 222 19.78 9.96 0.24
C VAL A 222 21.15 10.63 0.04
#